data_89b3d19ce06bb374b8b71e49aae02681
#
_entry.id   89b3d19ce06bb374b8b71e49aae02681
#
_cell.length_a   1.000
_cell.length_b   1.000
_cell.length_c   1.000
_cell.angle_alpha   90.00
_cell.angle_beta   90.00
_cell.angle_gamma   90.00
#
_symmetry.space_group_name_H-M   'P 1'
#
loop_
_entity.id
_entity.type
_entity.pdbx_description
1 polymer ?
#
loop_
_entity_poly.entity_id
_entity_poly.type
_entity_poly.pdbx_seq_one_letter_code
_entity_poly.pdbx_strand_id
1 'polypeptide(L)'
;MRIALYNVRLKDDLIPVPYIPRSKCIREFNGKYISSIVNGVYDNGRVLSADAILQFTCTDLDYKILRQQYDFDIEIITVATARYGKLPKPLRDCVLDYYKQKTDLKDKKTDSEHTAEFYKLLYNKLKNLLNAQYGMMSQDPVKVTTEYRAELEELYKDKEDISPEELLEAHNKKAFLVYQWGVWVTARAREHLQKGIDLCGINFVYCDTDSCKYIGDDVDWEILNKEVRKNAETNNTYAVDPNGKKHYMGLFEKEEHMKEFKTLGSKKYAYILDDNSFHITIAGVNKHIGAIELKRAASVKYGPPEDPLIYFAPNFKFIYGGGLEARYSDHPDIGEFITEDNVPIRITRNVSLVPNHKTLGITNEYRELLETSHKMLIDL
;
A
#
# COMPACT_ATOMS: atom_id res chain seq x y z
N MET A 1 -1.09 19.94 -8.38
CA MET A 1 -2.25 20.69 -8.91
C MET A 1 -3.51 20.21 -8.23
N ARG A 2 -4.42 21.12 -7.90
CA ARG A 2 -5.81 20.79 -7.55
C ARG A 2 -6.66 21.09 -8.78
N ILE A 3 -7.38 20.10 -9.26
CA ILE A 3 -8.12 20.16 -10.53
C ILE A 3 -9.53 19.61 -10.36
N ALA A 4 -10.45 20.06 -11.23
CA ALA A 4 -11.71 19.39 -11.49
C ALA A 4 -11.73 18.95 -12.96
N LEU A 5 -12.22 17.74 -13.21
CA LEU A 5 -12.37 17.17 -14.54
C LEU A 5 -13.85 17.04 -14.89
N TYR A 6 -14.18 17.30 -16.14
CA TYR A 6 -15.53 17.20 -16.69
C TYR A 6 -15.52 16.41 -17.99
N ASN A 7 -16.66 15.85 -18.36
CA ASN A 7 -16.84 15.09 -19.62
C ASN A 7 -15.78 14.00 -19.80
N VAL A 8 -15.46 13.30 -18.68
CA VAL A 8 -14.39 12.32 -18.65
C VAL A 8 -14.84 11.09 -19.43
N ARG A 9 -13.98 10.64 -20.35
CA ARG A 9 -14.18 9.42 -21.15
C ARG A 9 -12.84 8.69 -21.27
N LEU A 10 -12.84 7.39 -20.99
CA LEU A 10 -11.69 6.54 -21.24
C LEU A 10 -11.45 6.48 -22.73
N LYS A 11 -10.19 6.59 -23.17
CA LYS A 11 -9.81 6.61 -24.60
C LYS A 11 -9.84 5.23 -25.24
N ASP A 12 -9.56 4.20 -24.44
CA ASP A 12 -9.44 2.83 -24.91
C ASP A 12 -9.96 1.89 -23.82
N ASP A 13 -10.92 1.07 -24.17
CA ASP A 13 -11.52 0.08 -23.27
C ASP A 13 -10.54 -1.07 -22.92
N LEU A 14 -9.42 -1.19 -23.65
CA LEU A 14 -8.36 -2.16 -23.38
C LEU A 14 -7.35 -1.69 -22.31
N ILE A 15 -7.53 -0.48 -21.74
CA ILE A 15 -6.70 0.00 -20.62
C ILE A 15 -6.95 -0.88 -19.41
N PRO A 16 -5.94 -1.64 -18.91
CA PRO A 16 -6.17 -2.66 -17.89
C PRO A 16 -6.64 -2.09 -16.56
N VAL A 17 -6.13 -0.91 -16.19
CA VAL A 17 -6.49 -0.23 -14.94
C VAL A 17 -6.70 1.26 -15.19
N PRO A 18 -7.93 1.70 -15.35
CA PRO A 18 -8.26 3.13 -15.45
C PRO A 18 -7.76 3.88 -14.22
N TYR A 19 -7.11 5.03 -14.44
CA TYR A 19 -6.32 5.68 -13.39
C TYR A 19 -7.15 6.36 -12.30
N ILE A 20 -8.36 6.82 -12.61
CA ILE A 20 -9.20 7.58 -11.67
C ILE A 20 -9.96 6.63 -10.75
N PRO A 21 -9.60 6.54 -9.44
CA PRO A 21 -10.39 5.73 -8.50
C PRO A 21 -11.65 6.49 -8.09
N ARG A 22 -12.79 5.81 -8.11
CA ARG A 22 -14.09 6.33 -7.65
C ARG A 22 -14.03 6.91 -6.24
N SER A 23 -13.24 6.31 -5.35
CA SER A 23 -13.07 6.78 -3.97
C SER A 23 -12.52 8.20 -3.86
N LYS A 24 -11.75 8.68 -4.83
CA LYS A 24 -11.30 10.08 -4.89
C LYS A 24 -12.39 11.06 -5.32
N CYS A 25 -13.47 10.55 -5.89
CA CYS A 25 -14.60 11.31 -6.39
C CYS A 25 -15.79 11.28 -5.41
N ILE A 26 -15.60 10.74 -4.22
CA ILE A 26 -16.59 10.64 -3.15
C ILE A 26 -16.04 11.42 -1.96
N ARG A 27 -16.90 12.21 -1.33
CA ARG A 27 -16.60 12.88 -0.06
C ARG A 27 -17.66 12.57 0.98
N GLU A 28 -17.27 12.61 2.23
CA GLU A 28 -18.18 12.54 3.35
C GLU A 28 -18.67 13.97 3.71
N PHE A 29 -19.97 14.11 3.88
CA PHE A 29 -20.59 15.33 4.40
C PHE A 29 -21.71 14.95 5.38
N ASN A 30 -21.60 15.41 6.63
CA ASN A 30 -22.54 15.07 7.71
C ASN A 30 -22.77 13.55 7.86
N GLY A 31 -21.71 12.74 7.80
CA GLY A 31 -21.79 11.28 7.92
C GLY A 31 -22.40 10.57 6.70
N LYS A 32 -22.63 11.28 5.61
CA LYS A 32 -23.13 10.69 4.34
C LYS A 32 -22.09 10.82 3.24
N TYR A 33 -21.89 9.74 2.52
CA TYR A 33 -21.06 9.75 1.32
C TYR A 33 -21.81 10.41 0.17
N ILE A 34 -21.23 11.47 -0.37
CA ILE A 34 -21.77 12.20 -1.53
C ILE A 34 -20.85 11.93 -2.71
N SER A 35 -21.39 11.26 -3.73
CA SER A 35 -20.70 11.14 -5.01
C SER A 35 -20.79 12.47 -5.76
N SER A 36 -19.69 12.89 -6.30
CA SER A 36 -19.56 14.04 -7.18
C SER A 36 -19.54 13.64 -8.65
N ILE A 37 -19.66 12.34 -8.90
CA ILE A 37 -19.72 11.82 -10.25
C ILE A 37 -21.17 11.88 -10.71
N VAL A 38 -21.38 12.61 -11.81
CA VAL A 38 -22.67 12.68 -12.50
C VAL A 38 -22.59 11.75 -13.70
N ASN A 39 -23.63 10.93 -13.92
CA ASN A 39 -23.70 9.96 -15.01
C ASN A 39 -22.41 9.11 -15.13
N GLY A 40 -21.93 8.61 -13.98
CA GLY A 40 -20.68 7.87 -13.92
C GLY A 40 -20.85 6.39 -14.29
N VAL A 41 -19.94 5.89 -15.11
CA VAL A 41 -19.75 4.47 -15.40
C VAL A 41 -18.44 4.04 -14.77
N TYR A 42 -18.46 2.91 -14.09
CA TYR A 42 -17.31 2.40 -13.35
C TYR A 42 -17.05 0.94 -13.66
N ASP A 43 -15.80 0.54 -13.55
CA ASP A 43 -15.38 -0.84 -13.47
C ASP A 43 -14.42 -1.02 -12.29
N ASN A 44 -14.68 -2.01 -11.45
CA ASN A 44 -13.86 -2.36 -10.28
C ASN A 44 -13.38 -1.14 -9.46
N GLY A 45 -14.30 -0.19 -9.18
CA GLY A 45 -14.01 1.05 -8.46
C GLY A 45 -13.19 2.08 -9.22
N ARG A 46 -13.04 1.93 -10.54
CA ARG A 46 -12.39 2.87 -11.45
C ARG A 46 -13.41 3.56 -12.34
N VAL A 47 -13.17 4.83 -12.63
CA VAL A 47 -14.05 5.63 -13.49
C VAL A 47 -13.71 5.36 -14.95
N LEU A 48 -14.71 4.90 -15.73
CA LEU A 48 -14.60 4.77 -17.18
C LEU A 48 -15.10 6.06 -17.86
N SER A 49 -16.25 6.56 -17.41
CA SER A 49 -16.78 7.81 -17.89
C SER A 49 -17.57 8.55 -16.80
N ALA A 50 -17.64 9.87 -16.90
CA ALA A 50 -18.48 10.72 -16.05
C ALA A 50 -18.68 12.11 -16.66
N ASP A 51 -19.82 12.74 -16.40
CA ASP A 51 -20.11 14.09 -16.88
C ASP A 51 -19.47 15.15 -15.97
N ALA A 52 -19.43 14.93 -14.66
CA ALA A 52 -18.71 15.78 -13.72
C ALA A 52 -17.96 14.93 -12.70
N ILE A 53 -16.75 15.35 -12.35
CA ILE A 53 -15.92 14.74 -11.30
C ILE A 53 -15.45 15.83 -10.37
N LEU A 54 -15.58 15.60 -9.06
CA LEU A 54 -15.05 16.52 -8.09
C LEU A 54 -13.54 16.60 -8.13
N GLN A 55 -13.12 17.74 -7.64
CA GLN A 55 -11.76 18.15 -7.47
C GLN A 55 -10.91 17.09 -6.75
N PHE A 56 -9.78 16.77 -7.32
CA PHE A 56 -8.74 16.02 -6.64
C PHE A 56 -7.37 16.66 -6.86
N THR A 57 -6.44 16.29 -5.99
CA THR A 57 -5.06 16.77 -6.09
C THR A 57 -4.22 15.72 -6.80
N CYS A 58 -3.47 16.15 -7.78
CA CYS A 58 -2.55 15.31 -8.54
C CYS A 58 -1.20 16.00 -8.74
N THR A 59 -0.16 15.21 -8.97
CA THR A 59 1.13 15.69 -9.45
C THR A 59 1.11 15.86 -10.97
N ASP A 60 2.17 16.44 -11.50
CA ASP A 60 2.39 16.49 -12.96
C ASP A 60 2.52 15.10 -13.59
N LEU A 61 3.04 14.13 -12.84
CA LEU A 61 3.14 12.74 -13.27
C LEU A 61 1.78 12.06 -13.35
N ASP A 62 0.96 12.24 -12.31
CA ASP A 62 -0.42 11.76 -12.29
C ASP A 62 -1.22 12.38 -13.46
N TYR A 63 -1.02 13.67 -13.72
CA TYR A 63 -1.68 14.37 -14.82
C TYR A 63 -1.28 13.82 -16.19
N LYS A 64 -0.01 13.45 -16.39
CA LYS A 64 0.44 12.80 -17.62
C LYS A 64 -0.31 11.48 -17.87
N ILE A 65 -0.45 10.66 -16.82
CA ILE A 65 -1.19 9.39 -16.93
C ILE A 65 -2.66 9.65 -17.27
N LEU A 66 -3.28 10.64 -16.60
CA LEU A 66 -4.65 11.05 -16.92
C LEU A 66 -4.81 11.41 -18.40
N ARG A 67 -3.92 12.24 -18.93
CA ARG A 67 -3.92 12.66 -20.36
C ARG A 67 -3.67 11.51 -21.33
N GLN A 68 -2.95 10.50 -20.93
CA GLN A 68 -2.75 9.30 -21.73
C GLN A 68 -4.01 8.44 -21.81
N GLN A 69 -4.72 8.29 -20.70
CA GLN A 69 -5.83 7.36 -20.58
C GLN A 69 -7.19 7.96 -20.88
N TYR A 70 -7.37 9.28 -20.68
CA TYR A 70 -8.70 9.91 -20.76
C TYR A 70 -8.72 11.13 -21.67
N ASP A 71 -9.88 11.34 -22.30
CA ASP A 71 -10.33 12.64 -22.77
C ASP A 71 -11.19 13.32 -21.72
N PHE A 72 -10.95 14.59 -21.48
CA PHE A 72 -11.67 15.37 -20.49
C PHE A 72 -11.50 16.89 -20.68
N ASP A 73 -12.46 17.63 -20.16
CA ASP A 73 -12.33 19.07 -19.92
C ASP A 73 -11.74 19.27 -18.51
N ILE A 74 -10.95 20.32 -18.33
CA ILE A 74 -10.26 20.59 -17.07
C ILE A 74 -10.46 22.00 -16.57
N GLU A 75 -10.76 22.13 -15.29
CA GLU A 75 -10.64 23.37 -14.54
C GLU A 75 -9.46 23.24 -13.58
N ILE A 76 -8.51 24.16 -13.68
CA ILE A 76 -7.37 24.24 -12.76
C ILE A 76 -7.72 25.20 -11.63
N ILE A 77 -7.90 24.67 -10.42
CA ILE A 77 -8.30 25.42 -9.25
C ILE A 77 -7.09 26.06 -8.57
N THR A 78 -6.03 25.29 -8.41
CA THR A 78 -4.78 25.75 -7.77
C THR A 78 -3.59 24.96 -8.31
N VAL A 79 -2.50 25.68 -8.55
CA VAL A 79 -1.21 25.06 -8.93
C VAL A 79 -0.15 25.50 -7.93
N ALA A 80 0.56 24.53 -7.37
CA ALA A 80 1.81 24.78 -6.68
C ALA A 80 2.95 24.29 -7.58
N THR A 81 3.94 25.12 -7.79
CA THR A 81 5.13 24.78 -8.57
C THR A 81 6.32 24.58 -7.65
N ALA A 82 7.18 23.63 -8.00
CA ALA A 82 8.46 23.42 -7.32
C ALA A 82 9.60 23.35 -8.35
N ARG A 83 10.78 23.70 -7.95
CA ARG A 83 11.96 23.49 -8.79
C ARG A 83 12.26 22.01 -8.88
N TYR A 84 12.45 21.53 -10.09
CA TYR A 84 12.95 20.18 -10.30
C TYR A 84 14.39 20.07 -9.76
N GLY A 85 14.65 19.02 -8.98
CA GLY A 85 15.97 18.80 -8.42
C GLY A 85 16.10 17.38 -7.84
N LYS A 86 17.33 17.04 -7.50
CA LYS A 86 17.62 15.79 -6.78
C LYS A 86 17.37 16.01 -5.28
N LEU A 87 16.96 14.95 -4.58
CA LEU A 87 16.95 14.95 -3.12
C LEU A 87 18.33 15.35 -2.55
N PRO A 88 18.39 15.96 -1.36
CA PRO A 88 19.65 16.33 -0.73
C PRO A 88 20.64 15.17 -0.70
N LYS A 89 21.92 15.49 -0.91
CA LYS A 89 22.97 14.46 -0.98
C LYS A 89 23.00 13.54 0.26
N PRO A 90 22.94 14.04 1.52
CA PRO A 90 22.95 13.16 2.69
C PRO A 90 21.81 12.12 2.68
N LEU A 91 20.61 12.52 2.24
CA LEU A 91 19.46 11.62 2.17
C LEU A 91 19.66 10.55 1.09
N ARG A 92 20.16 10.93 -0.09
CA ARG A 92 20.47 9.98 -1.17
C ARG A 92 21.58 9.01 -0.76
N ASP A 93 22.60 9.48 -0.10
CA ASP A 93 23.71 8.65 0.38
C ASP A 93 23.22 7.65 1.42
N CYS A 94 22.35 8.06 2.34
CA CYS A 94 21.73 7.19 3.33
C CYS A 94 20.88 6.08 2.68
N VAL A 95 20.04 6.41 1.68
CA VAL A 95 19.25 5.42 0.92
C VAL A 95 20.18 4.42 0.24
N LEU A 96 21.23 4.89 -0.43
CA LEU A 96 22.17 4.04 -1.15
C LEU A 96 22.98 3.16 -0.20
N ASP A 97 23.37 3.68 0.95
CA ASP A 97 24.12 2.93 1.95
C ASP A 97 23.28 1.77 2.51
N TYR A 98 22.03 2.03 2.91
CA TYR A 98 21.13 0.95 3.35
C TYR A 98 20.85 -0.06 2.23
N TYR A 99 20.73 0.41 0.98
CA TYR A 99 20.52 -0.49 -0.14
C TYR A 99 21.74 -1.40 -0.38
N LYS A 100 22.95 -0.86 -0.31
CA LYS A 100 24.20 -1.63 -0.40
C LYS A 100 24.32 -2.65 0.72
N GLN A 101 24.19 -2.21 1.98
CA GLN A 101 24.22 -3.10 3.13
C GLN A 101 23.19 -4.24 3.02
N LYS A 102 21.95 -3.92 2.59
CA LYS A 102 20.93 -4.95 2.35
C LYS A 102 21.36 -5.92 1.25
N THR A 103 21.96 -5.41 0.17
CA THR A 103 22.41 -6.25 -0.96
C THR A 103 23.56 -7.18 -0.55
N ASP A 104 24.49 -6.70 0.26
CA ASP A 104 25.60 -7.51 0.80
C ASP A 104 25.13 -8.65 1.70
N LEU A 105 23.96 -8.52 2.31
CA LEU A 105 23.35 -9.54 3.17
C LEU A 105 22.44 -10.51 2.42
N LYS A 106 22.17 -10.24 1.13
CA LYS A 106 21.28 -11.10 0.34
C LYS A 106 21.92 -12.48 0.20
N ASP A 107 21.15 -13.51 0.56
CA ASP A 107 21.55 -14.93 0.48
C ASP A 107 22.79 -15.31 1.32
N LYS A 108 23.17 -14.48 2.28
CA LYS A 108 24.30 -14.76 3.17
C LYS A 108 23.98 -15.95 4.07
N LYS A 109 24.87 -16.95 4.06
CA LYS A 109 24.78 -18.17 4.85
C LYS A 109 25.45 -18.01 6.20
N THR A 110 25.29 -19.01 7.06
CA THR A 110 26.02 -19.13 8.33
C THR A 110 27.53 -19.10 8.08
N ASP A 111 28.24 -18.30 8.84
CA ASP A 111 29.72 -18.23 8.88
C ASP A 111 30.24 -18.39 10.31
N SER A 112 31.54 -18.07 10.54
CA SER A 112 32.18 -18.17 11.85
C SER A 112 31.66 -17.19 12.90
N GLU A 113 31.00 -16.11 12.48
CA GLU A 113 30.55 -15.03 13.37
C GLU A 113 29.06 -15.09 13.65
N HIS A 114 28.25 -15.42 12.63
CA HIS A 114 26.80 -15.32 12.73
C HIS A 114 26.07 -16.43 11.98
N THR A 115 24.84 -16.73 12.40
CA THR A 115 23.95 -17.68 11.73
C THR A 115 23.25 -17.05 10.52
N ALA A 116 22.77 -17.86 9.59
CA ALA A 116 21.95 -17.42 8.46
C ALA A 116 20.68 -16.68 8.92
N GLU A 117 20.11 -17.07 10.06
CA GLU A 117 18.94 -16.41 10.66
C GLU A 117 19.26 -15.01 11.14
N PHE A 118 20.43 -14.79 11.73
CA PHE A 118 20.90 -13.45 12.11
C PHE A 118 21.02 -12.55 10.89
N TYR A 119 21.63 -13.05 9.80
CA TYR A 119 21.74 -12.26 8.55
C TYR A 119 20.39 -11.96 7.93
N LYS A 120 19.45 -12.89 7.99
CA LYS A 120 18.06 -12.68 7.55
C LYS A 120 17.35 -11.61 8.39
N LEU A 121 17.57 -11.61 9.72
CA LEU A 121 17.02 -10.56 10.60
C LEU A 121 17.58 -9.18 10.24
N LEU A 122 18.90 -9.09 10.04
CA LEU A 122 19.57 -7.84 9.68
C LEU A 122 19.14 -7.33 8.29
N TYR A 123 19.01 -8.23 7.31
CA TYR A 123 18.44 -7.93 6.00
C TYR A 123 17.04 -7.32 6.11
N ASN A 124 16.15 -7.93 6.90
CA ASN A 124 14.79 -7.44 7.12
C ASN A 124 14.78 -6.08 7.82
N LYS A 125 15.67 -5.85 8.79
CA LYS A 125 15.85 -4.56 9.45
C LYS A 125 16.22 -3.48 8.44
N LEU A 126 17.21 -3.70 7.59
CA LEU A 126 17.64 -2.75 6.57
C LEU A 126 16.56 -2.50 5.52
N LYS A 127 15.83 -3.54 5.11
CA LYS A 127 14.66 -3.41 4.23
C LYS A 127 13.58 -2.50 4.84
N ASN A 128 13.30 -2.68 6.13
CA ASN A 128 12.32 -1.86 6.85
C ASN A 128 12.80 -0.42 6.99
N LEU A 129 14.08 -0.18 7.25
CA LEU A 129 14.65 1.17 7.32
C LEU A 129 14.57 1.89 5.97
N LEU A 130 14.84 1.21 4.85
CA LEU A 130 14.66 1.77 3.51
C LEU A 130 13.20 2.19 3.27
N ASN A 131 12.26 1.31 3.59
CA ASN A 131 10.84 1.60 3.39
C ASN A 131 10.33 2.70 4.33
N ALA A 132 10.86 2.79 5.55
CA ALA A 132 10.47 3.81 6.51
C ALA A 132 10.88 5.22 6.09
N GLN A 133 11.95 5.39 5.31
CA GLN A 133 12.45 6.71 4.93
C GLN A 133 11.41 7.54 4.16
N TYR A 134 10.75 6.97 3.17
CA TYR A 134 9.70 7.69 2.46
C TYR A 134 8.45 7.87 3.33
N GLY A 135 8.10 6.87 4.14
CA GLY A 135 6.97 6.94 5.06
C GLY A 135 7.10 8.07 6.06
N MET A 136 8.31 8.31 6.56
CA MET A 136 8.60 9.46 7.45
C MET A 136 8.39 10.81 6.76
N MET A 137 8.65 10.93 5.46
CA MET A 137 8.39 12.16 4.71
C MET A 137 6.89 12.46 4.57
N SER A 138 6.06 11.42 4.51
CA SER A 138 4.61 11.50 4.28
C SER A 138 3.79 11.27 5.55
N GLN A 139 4.44 11.30 6.71
CA GLN A 139 3.77 11.10 7.99
C GLN A 139 2.84 12.28 8.28
N ASP A 140 1.64 11.97 8.75
CA ASP A 140 0.71 12.98 9.23
C ASP A 140 1.23 13.56 10.56
N PRO A 141 1.56 14.86 10.61
CA PRO A 141 2.04 15.49 11.83
C PRO A 141 0.93 15.77 12.84
N VAL A 142 -0.33 15.75 12.39
CA VAL A 142 -1.50 16.03 13.23
C VAL A 142 -2.05 14.71 13.74
N LYS A 143 -1.33 14.10 14.67
CA LYS A 143 -1.75 12.85 15.31
C LYS A 143 -1.76 12.99 16.81
N VAL A 144 -2.81 12.48 17.42
CA VAL A 144 -2.82 12.21 18.86
C VAL A 144 -1.83 11.08 19.12
N THR A 145 -0.78 11.35 19.88
CA THR A 145 0.18 10.35 20.33
C THR A 145 -0.31 9.67 21.60
N THR A 146 -0.04 8.38 21.70
CA THR A 146 -0.30 7.61 22.92
C THR A 146 1.06 7.17 23.46
N GLU A 147 1.39 7.58 24.67
CA GLU A 147 2.64 7.24 25.33
C GLU A 147 2.35 6.30 26.51
N TYR A 148 3.11 5.21 26.62
CA TYR A 148 3.07 4.35 27.80
C TYR A 148 4.12 4.82 28.81
N ARG A 149 3.68 5.19 30.02
CA ARG A 149 4.56 5.54 31.11
C ARG A 149 4.69 4.33 32.06
N ALA A 150 5.82 3.63 31.93
CA ALA A 150 6.11 2.43 32.71
C ALA A 150 6.10 2.67 34.23
N GLU A 151 6.46 3.86 34.66
CA GLU A 151 6.50 4.27 36.07
C GLU A 151 5.11 4.28 36.75
N LEU A 152 4.08 4.48 35.93
CA LEU A 152 2.69 4.56 36.38
C LEU A 152 1.84 3.40 35.87
N GLU A 153 2.44 2.49 35.04
CA GLU A 153 1.75 1.40 34.36
C GLU A 153 0.52 1.88 33.54
N GLU A 154 0.56 3.11 33.02
CA GLU A 154 -0.57 3.80 32.41
C GLU A 154 -0.25 4.28 30.99
N LEU A 155 -1.29 4.36 30.16
CA LEU A 155 -1.24 4.94 28.82
C LEU A 155 -1.80 6.35 28.84
N TYR A 156 -0.98 7.28 28.38
CA TYR A 156 -1.37 8.68 28.22
C TYR A 156 -1.65 8.96 26.75
N LYS A 157 -2.77 9.58 26.46
CA LYS A 157 -3.01 10.21 25.17
C LYS A 157 -2.66 11.68 25.29
N ASP A 158 -1.73 12.14 24.47
CA ASP A 158 -1.55 13.56 24.25
C ASP A 158 -2.83 14.16 23.66
N LYS A 159 -3.14 15.35 24.10
CA LYS A 159 -4.49 15.87 23.99
C LYS A 159 -4.90 16.51 22.70
N GLU A 160 -6.23 16.48 22.61
CA GLU A 160 -7.06 17.12 21.59
C GLU A 160 -7.11 18.67 21.70
N ASP A 161 -6.46 19.27 22.71
CA ASP A 161 -6.58 20.72 22.98
C ASP A 161 -5.59 21.61 22.20
N ILE A 162 -4.62 20.98 21.52
CA ILE A 162 -3.71 21.73 20.64
C ILE A 162 -4.33 21.79 19.26
N SER A 163 -4.47 23.00 18.71
CA SER A 163 -5.04 23.14 17.38
C SER A 163 -4.20 22.41 16.32
N PRO A 164 -4.83 21.87 15.27
CA PRO A 164 -4.09 21.26 14.15
C PRO A 164 -3.02 22.19 13.57
N GLU A 165 -3.26 23.48 13.56
CA GLU A 165 -2.35 24.53 13.09
C GLU A 165 -1.10 24.63 13.98
N GLU A 166 -1.27 24.62 15.30
CA GLU A 166 -0.17 24.67 16.26
C GLU A 166 0.68 23.39 16.20
N LEU A 167 0.06 22.21 16.08
CA LEU A 167 0.76 20.94 15.90
C LEU A 167 1.58 20.94 14.61
N LEU A 168 1.01 21.45 13.53
CA LEU A 168 1.68 21.56 12.23
C LEU A 168 2.86 22.56 12.31
N GLU A 169 2.68 23.69 12.98
CA GLU A 169 3.74 24.69 13.18
C GLU A 169 4.88 24.13 14.02
N ALA A 170 4.57 23.44 15.12
CA ALA A 170 5.57 22.80 15.97
C ALA A 170 6.32 21.68 15.23
N HIS A 171 5.63 20.90 14.41
CA HIS A 171 6.24 19.89 13.55
C HIS A 171 7.19 20.55 12.53
N ASN A 172 6.73 21.57 11.82
CA ASN A 172 7.51 22.24 10.77
C ASN A 172 8.79 22.90 11.30
N LYS A 173 8.79 23.37 12.54
CA LYS A 173 9.99 23.93 13.21
C LYS A 173 11.08 22.87 13.45
N LYS A 174 10.69 21.59 13.58
CA LYS A 174 11.62 20.48 13.90
C LYS A 174 11.86 19.56 12.70
N ALA A 175 10.99 19.59 11.70
CA ALA A 175 11.04 18.69 10.56
C ALA A 175 12.20 19.08 9.63
N PHE A 176 13.05 18.11 9.32
CA PHE A 176 14.08 18.23 8.27
C PHE A 176 13.69 17.52 6.97
N LEU A 177 12.64 16.68 7.03
CA LEU A 177 12.07 16.01 5.88
C LEU A 177 10.90 16.82 5.32
N VAL A 178 10.89 17.01 4.03
CA VAL A 178 9.90 17.83 3.34
C VAL A 178 8.78 16.91 2.79
N TYR A 179 7.55 17.15 3.19
CA TYR A 179 6.37 16.37 2.77
C TYR A 179 6.26 16.22 1.24
N GLN A 180 6.58 17.27 0.50
CA GLN A 180 6.55 17.26 -0.95
C GLN A 180 7.48 16.19 -1.55
N TRP A 181 8.61 15.88 -0.91
CA TRP A 181 9.48 14.80 -1.38
C TRP A 181 8.77 13.45 -1.34
N GLY A 182 8.05 13.16 -0.27
CA GLY A 182 7.23 11.94 -0.15
C GLY A 182 6.14 11.87 -1.22
N VAL A 183 5.49 12.99 -1.52
CA VAL A 183 4.48 13.09 -2.59
C VAL A 183 5.07 12.69 -3.94
N TRP A 184 6.25 13.22 -4.31
CA TRP A 184 6.89 12.86 -5.59
C TRP A 184 7.49 11.47 -5.61
N VAL A 185 8.01 10.96 -4.48
CA VAL A 185 8.46 9.57 -4.38
C VAL A 185 7.29 8.61 -4.71
N THR A 186 6.14 8.83 -4.08
CA THR A 186 4.94 8.01 -4.35
C THR A 186 4.37 8.20 -5.76
N ALA A 187 4.43 9.42 -6.31
CA ALA A 187 4.01 9.68 -7.68
C ALA A 187 4.90 8.96 -8.70
N ARG A 188 6.22 8.94 -8.48
CA ARG A 188 7.16 8.17 -9.31
C ARG A 188 6.92 6.66 -9.22
N ALA A 189 6.65 6.17 -8.02
CA ALA A 189 6.31 4.75 -7.84
C ALA A 189 5.04 4.37 -8.62
N ARG A 190 4.00 5.23 -8.57
CA ARG A 190 2.77 5.02 -9.36
C ARG A 190 3.02 5.10 -10.87
N GLU A 191 3.81 6.07 -11.34
CA GLU A 191 4.19 6.17 -12.74
C GLU A 191 4.92 4.91 -13.21
N HIS A 192 5.84 4.41 -12.40
CA HIS A 192 6.60 3.20 -12.70
C HIS A 192 5.70 1.95 -12.75
N LEU A 193 4.83 1.78 -11.75
CA LEU A 193 3.85 0.71 -11.71
C LEU A 193 2.90 0.78 -12.92
N GLN A 194 2.41 1.99 -13.27
CA GLN A 194 1.52 2.16 -14.41
C GLN A 194 2.17 1.72 -15.74
N LYS A 195 3.45 2.06 -15.96
CA LYS A 195 4.21 1.57 -17.12
C LYS A 195 4.25 0.03 -17.16
N GLY A 196 4.39 -0.63 -16.00
CA GLY A 196 4.33 -2.09 -15.90
C GLY A 196 2.95 -2.66 -16.21
N ILE A 197 1.88 -2.01 -15.74
CA ILE A 197 0.49 -2.38 -16.03
C ILE A 197 0.21 -2.25 -17.53
N ASP A 198 0.60 -1.11 -18.13
CA ASP A 198 0.40 -0.84 -19.54
C ASP A 198 1.16 -1.85 -20.43
N LEU A 199 2.36 -2.26 -19.98
CA LEU A 199 3.14 -3.27 -20.68
C LEU A 199 2.49 -4.67 -20.63
N CYS A 200 1.81 -5.02 -19.54
CA CYS A 200 1.05 -6.25 -19.43
C CYS A 200 -0.19 -6.27 -20.36
N GLY A 201 -0.76 -5.10 -20.65
CA GLY A 201 -1.94 -4.98 -21.51
C GLY A 201 -3.08 -5.87 -21.05
N ILE A 202 -3.72 -6.58 -21.99
CA ILE A 202 -4.85 -7.48 -21.73
C ILE A 202 -4.49 -8.69 -20.84
N ASN A 203 -3.22 -9.00 -20.68
CA ASN A 203 -2.72 -10.08 -19.83
C ASN A 203 -2.63 -9.67 -18.35
N PHE A 204 -2.87 -8.40 -18.02
CA PHE A 204 -2.85 -7.91 -16.66
C PHE A 204 -3.95 -8.55 -15.82
N VAL A 205 -3.61 -8.97 -14.58
CA VAL A 205 -4.55 -9.57 -13.63
C VAL A 205 -4.71 -8.74 -12.37
N TYR A 206 -3.58 -8.34 -11.76
CA TYR A 206 -3.60 -7.67 -10.46
C TYR A 206 -2.30 -6.92 -10.20
N CYS A 207 -2.36 -5.84 -9.44
CA CYS A 207 -1.18 -5.14 -8.94
C CYS A 207 -1.27 -4.88 -7.44
N ASP A 208 -0.12 -4.86 -6.79
CA ASP A 208 0.01 -4.44 -5.39
C ASP A 208 1.31 -3.65 -5.21
N THR A 209 1.16 -2.37 -4.95
CA THR A 209 2.21 -1.39 -4.61
C THR A 209 3.29 -1.25 -5.68
N ASP A 210 4.10 -2.26 -5.93
CA ASP A 210 5.26 -2.29 -6.84
C ASP A 210 5.35 -3.59 -7.66
N SER A 211 4.29 -4.39 -7.67
CA SER A 211 4.24 -5.65 -8.41
C SER A 211 3.05 -5.76 -9.33
N CYS A 212 3.23 -6.38 -10.50
CA CYS A 212 2.19 -6.74 -11.44
C CYS A 212 2.05 -8.27 -11.49
N LYS A 213 0.82 -8.76 -11.50
CA LYS A 213 0.46 -10.15 -11.77
C LYS A 213 -0.19 -10.19 -13.15
N TYR A 214 0.25 -11.11 -13.99
CA TYR A 214 -0.21 -11.22 -15.38
C TYR A 214 -0.21 -12.66 -15.85
N ILE A 215 -0.93 -12.93 -16.92
CA ILE A 215 -1.04 -14.25 -17.55
C ILE A 215 -0.08 -14.32 -18.74
N GLY A 216 0.53 -15.48 -18.96
CA GLY A 216 1.45 -15.73 -20.08
C GLY A 216 2.88 -15.30 -19.80
N ASP A 217 3.77 -15.56 -20.76
CA ASP A 217 5.20 -15.29 -20.65
C ASP A 217 5.69 -14.21 -21.66
N ASP A 218 4.78 -13.62 -22.42
CA ASP A 218 5.10 -12.77 -23.58
C ASP A 218 5.44 -11.31 -23.22
N VAL A 219 5.43 -10.97 -21.93
CA VAL A 219 5.71 -9.59 -21.50
C VAL A 219 7.22 -9.35 -21.46
N ASP A 220 7.70 -8.50 -22.37
CA ASP A 220 9.12 -8.11 -22.43
C ASP A 220 9.46 -6.99 -21.43
N TRP A 221 9.75 -7.35 -20.20
CA TRP A 221 10.16 -6.43 -19.14
C TRP A 221 11.46 -5.68 -19.43
N GLU A 222 12.28 -6.16 -20.37
CA GLU A 222 13.52 -5.47 -20.76
C GLU A 222 13.27 -4.09 -21.36
N ILE A 223 12.12 -3.86 -21.96
CA ILE A 223 11.69 -2.55 -22.46
C ILE A 223 11.77 -1.49 -21.35
N LEU A 224 11.27 -1.80 -20.15
CA LEU A 224 11.31 -0.90 -18.97
C LEU A 224 12.63 -0.99 -18.23
N ASN A 225 13.14 -2.18 -18.02
CA ASN A 225 14.34 -2.44 -17.24
C ASN A 225 15.60 -1.81 -17.86
N LYS A 226 15.68 -1.72 -19.18
CA LYS A 226 16.78 -1.06 -19.90
C LYS A 226 16.89 0.43 -19.53
N GLU A 227 15.77 1.12 -19.46
CA GLU A 227 15.72 2.52 -19.03
C GLU A 227 16.15 2.67 -17.55
N VAL A 228 15.65 1.79 -16.67
CA VAL A 228 16.00 1.79 -15.25
C VAL A 228 17.49 1.58 -15.04
N ARG A 229 18.09 0.59 -15.72
CA ARG A 229 19.54 0.34 -15.64
C ARG A 229 20.36 1.54 -16.12
N LYS A 230 20.00 2.10 -17.28
CA LYS A 230 20.68 3.28 -17.83
C LYS A 230 20.65 4.45 -16.86
N ASN A 231 19.50 4.73 -16.27
CA ASN A 231 19.35 5.81 -15.31
C ASN A 231 20.14 5.56 -14.02
N ALA A 232 20.12 4.33 -13.52
CA ALA A 232 20.84 3.94 -12.31
C ALA A 232 22.37 4.03 -12.52
N GLU A 233 22.90 3.60 -13.66
CA GLU A 233 24.32 3.72 -13.98
C GLU A 233 24.75 5.17 -14.14
N THR A 234 23.97 5.98 -14.84
CA THR A 234 24.23 7.42 -15.01
C THR A 234 24.30 8.16 -13.66
N ASN A 235 23.47 7.76 -12.70
CA ASN A 235 23.37 8.40 -11.39
C ASN A 235 24.15 7.67 -10.28
N ASN A 236 24.80 6.55 -10.61
CA ASN A 236 25.49 5.68 -9.66
C ASN A 236 24.57 5.22 -8.49
N THR A 237 23.34 4.79 -8.85
CA THR A 237 22.29 4.37 -7.89
C THR A 237 22.02 2.86 -7.97
N TYR A 238 23.06 2.07 -7.84
CA TYR A 238 23.02 0.61 -7.79
C TYR A 238 23.91 0.07 -6.66
N ALA A 239 23.73 -1.17 -6.31
CA ALA A 239 24.60 -1.92 -5.41
C ALA A 239 25.25 -3.10 -6.16
N VAL A 240 26.40 -3.54 -5.67
CA VAL A 240 27.08 -4.73 -6.17
C VAL A 240 27.13 -5.73 -5.01
N ASP A 241 26.67 -6.95 -5.25
CA ASP A 241 26.72 -8.01 -4.24
C ASP A 241 28.11 -8.62 -4.12
N PRO A 242 28.38 -9.47 -3.12
CA PRO A 242 29.68 -10.11 -2.93
C PRO A 242 30.17 -10.96 -4.13
N ASN A 243 29.24 -11.36 -5.00
CA ASN A 243 29.54 -12.13 -6.21
C ASN A 243 29.84 -11.25 -7.45
N GLY A 244 29.81 -9.94 -7.27
CA GLY A 244 30.06 -8.97 -8.35
C GLY A 244 28.84 -8.67 -9.21
N LYS A 245 27.65 -9.16 -8.88
CA LYS A 245 26.39 -8.89 -9.59
C LYS A 245 25.85 -7.52 -9.19
N LYS A 246 25.53 -6.69 -10.19
CA LYS A 246 24.87 -5.41 -9.98
C LYS A 246 23.37 -5.58 -9.70
N HIS A 247 22.88 -4.88 -8.70
CA HIS A 247 21.48 -4.80 -8.33
C HIS A 247 21.01 -3.35 -8.46
N TYR A 248 19.93 -3.15 -9.21
CA TYR A 248 19.38 -1.84 -9.53
C TYR A 248 18.04 -1.64 -8.84
N MET A 249 17.84 -0.48 -8.22
CA MET A 249 16.54 -0.14 -7.64
C MET A 249 15.52 0.13 -8.74
N GLY A 250 14.34 -0.47 -8.61
CA GLY A 250 13.23 -0.26 -9.52
C GLY A 250 13.19 -1.17 -10.75
N LEU A 251 14.02 -2.22 -10.81
CA LEU A 251 13.85 -3.26 -11.83
C LEU A 251 12.57 -4.05 -11.57
N PHE A 252 11.85 -4.37 -12.65
CA PHE A 252 10.87 -5.44 -12.64
C PHE A 252 11.61 -6.77 -12.79
N GLU A 253 11.62 -7.55 -11.73
CA GLU A 253 12.21 -8.89 -11.72
C GLU A 253 11.07 -9.91 -11.73
N LYS A 254 11.21 -10.96 -12.59
CA LYS A 254 10.28 -12.08 -12.57
C LYS A 254 10.48 -12.83 -11.25
N GLU A 255 9.42 -12.87 -10.46
CA GLU A 255 9.37 -13.69 -9.25
C GLU A 255 8.93 -15.12 -9.57
N GLU A 256 8.29 -15.78 -8.61
CA GLU A 256 7.82 -17.15 -8.75
C GLU A 256 6.61 -17.24 -9.70
N HIS A 257 6.52 -18.34 -10.46
CA HIS A 257 5.35 -18.65 -11.25
C HIS A 257 4.21 -19.11 -10.35
N MET A 258 3.01 -18.58 -10.59
CA MET A 258 1.79 -18.90 -9.85
C MET A 258 0.92 -19.82 -10.70
N LYS A 259 0.73 -21.06 -10.27
CA LYS A 259 -0.16 -22.02 -10.91
C LYS A 259 -1.63 -21.57 -10.84
N GLU A 260 -2.03 -21.03 -9.70
CA GLU A 260 -3.37 -20.53 -9.45
C GLU A 260 -3.30 -19.23 -8.65
N PHE A 261 -4.17 -18.27 -8.98
CA PHE A 261 -4.27 -16.98 -8.28
C PHE A 261 -5.74 -16.62 -8.08
N LYS A 262 -6.09 -16.19 -6.86
CA LYS A 262 -7.45 -15.73 -6.50
C LYS A 262 -7.36 -14.44 -5.73
N THR A 263 -8.18 -13.47 -6.09
CA THR A 263 -8.28 -12.19 -5.37
C THR A 263 -9.72 -11.88 -4.96
N LEU A 264 -9.87 -11.15 -3.86
CA LEU A 264 -11.14 -10.59 -3.38
C LEU A 264 -11.04 -9.05 -3.28
N GLY A 265 -10.12 -8.47 -4.03
CA GLY A 265 -9.86 -7.04 -4.08
C GLY A 265 -8.51 -6.64 -3.47
N SER A 266 -8.31 -5.35 -3.27
CA SER A 266 -7.03 -4.78 -2.85
C SER A 266 -6.51 -5.42 -1.55
N LYS A 267 -5.26 -5.90 -1.59
CA LYS A 267 -4.55 -6.57 -0.48
C LYS A 267 -5.32 -7.74 0.14
N LYS A 268 -6.04 -8.49 -0.72
CA LYS A 268 -6.77 -9.70 -0.35
C LYS A 268 -6.61 -10.70 -1.49
N TYR A 269 -5.53 -11.45 -1.51
CA TYR A 269 -5.27 -12.46 -2.52
C TYR A 269 -4.58 -13.68 -1.95
N ALA A 270 -4.77 -14.81 -2.62
CA ALA A 270 -4.16 -16.09 -2.35
C ALA A 270 -3.68 -16.73 -3.65
N TYR A 271 -2.66 -17.55 -3.59
CA TYR A 271 -2.11 -18.21 -4.75
C TYR A 271 -1.41 -19.52 -4.41
N ILE A 272 -1.28 -20.38 -5.41
CA ILE A 272 -0.57 -21.64 -5.34
C ILE A 272 0.60 -21.55 -6.33
N LEU A 273 1.80 -21.90 -5.88
CA LEU A 273 3.00 -21.97 -6.70
C LEU A 273 3.11 -23.33 -7.41
N ASP A 274 4.05 -23.48 -8.33
CA ASP A 274 4.30 -24.73 -9.07
C ASP A 274 4.68 -25.90 -8.16
N ASP A 275 5.31 -25.65 -7.02
CA ASP A 275 5.63 -26.64 -5.99
C ASP A 275 4.42 -27.01 -5.10
N ASN A 276 3.23 -26.53 -5.43
CA ASN A 276 1.97 -26.63 -4.68
C ASN A 276 2.01 -25.94 -3.29
N SER A 277 2.95 -25.07 -3.04
CA SER A 277 2.93 -24.24 -1.84
C SER A 277 1.82 -23.18 -1.95
N PHE A 278 1.04 -23.06 -0.87
CA PHE A 278 -0.08 -22.13 -0.78
C PHE A 278 0.30 -20.90 0.02
N HIS A 279 0.03 -19.74 -0.55
CA HIS A 279 0.37 -18.44 0.01
C HIS A 279 -0.82 -17.50 0.05
N ILE A 280 -0.82 -16.59 1.01
CA ILE A 280 -1.83 -15.53 1.12
C ILE A 280 -1.19 -14.17 1.36
N THR A 281 -1.89 -13.13 0.95
CA THR A 281 -1.63 -11.75 1.36
C THR A 281 -2.95 -11.08 1.66
N ILE A 282 -3.21 -10.82 2.94
CA ILE A 282 -4.43 -10.18 3.42
C ILE A 282 -4.01 -9.09 4.41
N ALA A 283 -4.47 -7.86 4.20
CA ALA A 283 -4.21 -6.76 5.10
C ALA A 283 -4.72 -7.08 6.51
N GLY A 284 -3.84 -7.00 7.51
CA GLY A 284 -4.16 -7.30 8.90
C GLY A 284 -4.22 -8.79 9.25
N VAL A 285 -3.73 -9.69 8.39
CA VAL A 285 -3.59 -11.11 8.67
C VAL A 285 -2.13 -11.53 8.52
N ASN A 286 -1.61 -12.27 9.50
CA ASN A 286 -0.28 -12.87 9.39
C ASN A 286 -0.27 -13.92 8.27
N LYS A 287 0.61 -13.75 7.28
CA LYS A 287 0.66 -14.59 6.09
C LYS A 287 0.81 -16.07 6.38
N HIS A 288 1.70 -16.42 7.32
CA HIS A 288 1.99 -17.82 7.66
C HIS A 288 0.83 -18.45 8.44
N ILE A 289 0.37 -17.79 9.50
CA ILE A 289 -0.72 -18.29 10.35
C ILE A 289 -2.02 -18.38 9.56
N GLY A 290 -2.35 -17.34 8.79
CA GLY A 290 -3.57 -17.33 7.97
C GLY A 290 -3.57 -18.41 6.88
N ALA A 291 -2.41 -18.70 6.27
CA ALA A 291 -2.30 -19.81 5.32
C ALA A 291 -2.54 -21.17 6.01
N ILE A 292 -2.03 -21.35 7.24
CA ILE A 292 -2.30 -22.56 8.03
C ILE A 292 -3.77 -22.69 8.37
N GLU A 293 -4.46 -21.60 8.73
CA GLU A 293 -5.90 -21.62 9.04
C GLU A 293 -6.74 -22.04 7.83
N LEU A 294 -6.43 -21.52 6.64
CA LEU A 294 -7.11 -21.89 5.39
C LEU A 294 -6.82 -23.37 5.01
N LYS A 295 -5.58 -23.82 5.11
CA LYS A 295 -5.22 -25.23 4.90
C LYS A 295 -5.93 -26.16 5.90
N ARG A 296 -6.07 -25.74 7.15
CA ARG A 296 -6.79 -26.51 8.17
C ARG A 296 -8.30 -26.60 7.85
N ALA A 297 -8.89 -25.50 7.34
CA ALA A 297 -10.29 -25.53 6.89
C ALA A 297 -10.49 -26.46 5.69
N ALA A 298 -9.50 -26.56 4.80
CA ALA A 298 -9.49 -27.46 3.65
C ALA A 298 -9.24 -28.94 4.03
N SER A 299 -8.81 -29.21 5.26
CA SER A 299 -8.57 -30.58 5.72
C SER A 299 -9.87 -31.27 6.07
N VAL A 300 -10.26 -32.26 5.30
CA VAL A 300 -11.44 -33.09 5.59
C VAL A 300 -11.09 -34.20 6.58
N LYS A 301 -12.05 -34.54 7.44
CA LYS A 301 -11.85 -35.57 8.47
C LYS A 301 -11.57 -36.97 7.88
N TYR A 302 -12.11 -37.23 6.70
CA TYR A 302 -11.93 -38.51 5.97
C TYR A 302 -11.82 -38.20 4.47
N GLY A 303 -10.65 -38.28 3.90
CA GLY A 303 -10.37 -38.05 2.47
C GLY A 303 -9.16 -37.17 2.21
N PRO A 304 -8.78 -36.94 0.95
CA PRO A 304 -7.74 -36.02 0.60
C PRO A 304 -8.15 -34.58 0.96
N PRO A 305 -7.20 -33.70 1.32
CA PRO A 305 -7.50 -32.30 1.59
C PRO A 305 -8.06 -31.63 0.32
N GLU A 306 -9.06 -30.78 0.50
CA GLU A 306 -9.57 -29.93 -0.56
C GLU A 306 -8.61 -28.78 -0.87
N ASP A 307 -8.79 -28.12 -2.01
CA ASP A 307 -8.02 -26.94 -2.37
C ASP A 307 -8.29 -25.79 -1.40
N PRO A 308 -7.28 -25.26 -0.69
CA PRO A 308 -7.45 -24.16 0.25
C PRO A 308 -7.95 -22.84 -0.41
N LEU A 309 -7.83 -22.68 -1.74
CA LEU A 309 -8.40 -21.54 -2.47
C LEU A 309 -9.94 -21.53 -2.43
N ILE A 310 -10.59 -22.66 -2.26
CA ILE A 310 -12.06 -22.75 -2.08
C ILE A 310 -12.46 -21.98 -0.81
N TYR A 311 -11.70 -22.15 0.26
CA TYR A 311 -11.94 -21.51 1.56
C TYR A 311 -11.45 -20.05 1.62
N PHE A 312 -10.64 -19.62 0.66
CA PHE A 312 -10.33 -18.20 0.45
C PHE A 312 -11.56 -17.52 -0.18
N ALA A 313 -12.57 -17.29 0.63
CA ALA A 313 -13.88 -16.80 0.22
C ALA A 313 -14.40 -15.73 1.20
N PRO A 314 -15.34 -14.86 0.78
CA PRO A 314 -15.99 -13.92 1.68
C PRO A 314 -16.55 -14.62 2.92
N ASN A 315 -16.48 -13.94 4.06
CA ASN A 315 -16.92 -14.40 5.38
C ASN A 315 -16.04 -15.46 6.05
N PHE A 316 -14.94 -15.92 5.45
CA PHE A 316 -13.96 -16.72 6.18
C PHE A 316 -13.40 -15.93 7.37
N LYS A 317 -13.38 -16.56 8.55
CA LYS A 317 -12.97 -15.92 9.79
C LYS A 317 -11.62 -16.46 10.26
N PHE A 318 -10.60 -15.62 10.22
CA PHE A 318 -9.30 -15.90 10.82
C PHE A 318 -9.38 -15.68 12.33
N ILE A 319 -8.98 -16.69 13.10
CA ILE A 319 -9.04 -16.69 14.57
C ILE A 319 -7.69 -16.27 15.16
N TYR A 320 -6.62 -16.79 14.60
CA TYR A 320 -5.25 -16.55 15.09
C TYR A 320 -4.42 -15.67 14.15
N GLY A 321 -4.77 -15.67 12.87
CA GLY A 321 -4.07 -14.90 11.84
C GLY A 321 -4.19 -13.39 11.99
N GLY A 322 -5.23 -12.90 12.67
CA GLY A 322 -5.46 -11.46 12.92
C GLY A 322 -4.50 -10.83 13.93
N GLY A 323 -3.69 -11.64 14.66
CA GLY A 323 -2.78 -11.16 15.68
C GLY A 323 -3.47 -10.72 16.97
N LEU A 324 -2.87 -9.80 17.70
CA LEU A 324 -3.40 -9.26 18.94
C LEU A 324 -3.77 -7.78 18.75
N GLU A 325 -4.86 -7.40 19.35
CA GLU A 325 -5.36 -6.03 19.39
C GLU A 325 -5.33 -5.55 20.85
N ALA A 326 -4.84 -4.33 21.05
CA ALA A 326 -4.89 -3.69 22.36
C ALA A 326 -6.29 -3.15 22.62
N ARG A 327 -6.96 -3.65 23.64
CA ARG A 327 -8.20 -3.09 24.15
C ARG A 327 -7.93 -2.31 25.42
N TYR A 328 -8.40 -1.08 25.40
CA TYR A 328 -8.30 -0.15 26.51
C TYR A 328 -9.62 -0.21 27.29
N SER A 329 -9.54 -0.46 28.59
CA SER A 329 -10.71 -0.28 29.44
C SER A 329 -10.76 1.19 29.88
N ASP A 330 -11.80 1.89 29.48
CA ASP A 330 -12.13 3.17 30.09
C ASP A 330 -12.62 2.89 31.51
N HIS A 331 -11.87 3.35 32.50
CA HIS A 331 -12.37 3.37 33.88
C HIS A 331 -13.11 4.70 34.07
N PRO A 332 -14.44 4.69 34.23
CA PRO A 332 -15.24 5.92 34.39
C PRO A 332 -14.91 6.68 35.67
N ASP A 333 -14.29 6.02 36.65
CA ASP A 333 -13.97 6.61 37.97
C ASP A 333 -12.62 7.33 38.02
N ILE A 334 -11.84 7.31 36.95
CA ILE A 334 -10.58 8.04 36.89
C ILE A 334 -10.78 9.25 36.03
N GLY A 335 -11.08 10.36 36.69
CA GLY A 335 -11.34 11.63 36.06
C GLY A 335 -10.16 12.15 35.21
N GLU A 336 -10.43 13.15 34.43
CA GLU A 336 -9.39 13.91 33.76
C GLU A 336 -8.45 14.51 34.80
N PHE A 337 -7.18 14.15 34.76
CA PHE A 337 -6.15 14.82 35.56
C PHE A 337 -5.70 16.07 34.82
N ILE A 338 -5.70 17.17 35.51
CA ILE A 338 -5.15 18.43 35.02
C ILE A 338 -3.69 18.48 35.46
N THR A 339 -2.75 18.52 34.50
CA THR A 339 -1.33 18.71 34.83
C THR A 339 -1.09 20.12 35.41
N GLU A 340 0.08 20.36 36.01
CA GLU A 340 0.51 21.68 36.48
C GLU A 340 0.44 22.76 35.38
N ASP A 341 0.54 22.35 34.12
CA ASP A 341 0.41 23.21 32.92
C ASP A 341 -1.04 23.38 32.41
N ASN A 342 -2.03 23.02 33.22
CA ASN A 342 -3.47 23.09 32.91
C ASN A 342 -3.89 22.20 31.71
N VAL A 343 -3.13 21.16 31.42
CA VAL A 343 -3.42 20.20 30.36
C VAL A 343 -4.20 19.03 30.95
N PRO A 344 -5.46 18.78 30.56
CA PRO A 344 -6.25 17.64 31.01
C PRO A 344 -5.67 16.35 30.38
N ILE A 345 -5.28 15.34 31.10
CA ILE A 345 -4.83 14.01 30.64
C ILE A 345 -5.92 12.99 30.95
N ARG A 346 -6.32 12.21 29.95
CA ARG A 346 -7.20 11.06 30.15
C ARG A 346 -6.35 9.81 30.38
N ILE A 347 -6.48 9.21 31.55
CA ILE A 347 -5.75 8.00 31.92
C ILE A 347 -6.59 6.78 31.56
N THR A 348 -6.02 5.88 30.78
CA THR A 348 -6.60 4.57 30.50
C THR A 348 -5.86 3.54 31.35
N ARG A 349 -6.50 2.98 32.33
CA ARG A 349 -5.97 1.82 33.11
C ARG A 349 -6.35 0.53 32.37
N ASN A 350 -5.48 -0.47 32.45
CA ASN A 350 -5.66 -1.81 31.90
C ASN A 350 -5.72 -1.88 30.37
N VAL A 351 -4.58 -2.15 29.77
CA VAL A 351 -4.46 -2.62 28.40
C VAL A 351 -4.52 -4.13 28.39
N SER A 352 -5.55 -4.70 27.81
CA SER A 352 -5.60 -6.14 27.53
C SER A 352 -5.27 -6.40 26.08
N LEU A 353 -4.38 -7.35 25.82
CA LEU A 353 -4.14 -7.85 24.48
C LEU A 353 -5.12 -8.98 24.20
N VAL A 354 -6.05 -8.76 23.28
CA VAL A 354 -7.06 -9.76 22.90
C VAL A 354 -6.82 -10.21 21.47
N PRO A 355 -7.14 -11.47 21.15
CA PRO A 355 -7.06 -11.93 19.76
C PRO A 355 -7.94 -11.07 18.84
N ASN A 356 -7.32 -10.53 17.79
CA ASN A 356 -8.04 -9.79 16.75
C ASN A 356 -8.51 -10.76 15.68
N HIS A 357 -9.78 -11.14 15.75
CA HIS A 357 -10.40 -11.98 14.74
C HIS A 357 -10.64 -11.15 13.46
N LYS A 358 -10.10 -11.61 12.33
CA LYS A 358 -10.26 -10.96 11.05
C LYS A 358 -11.21 -11.74 10.16
N THR A 359 -12.29 -11.10 9.75
CA THR A 359 -13.22 -11.68 8.75
C THR A 359 -12.78 -11.22 7.35
N LEU A 360 -12.65 -12.17 6.45
CA LEU A 360 -12.35 -11.90 5.05
C LEU A 360 -13.59 -11.30 4.38
N GLY A 361 -13.48 -10.06 3.98
CA GLY A 361 -14.54 -9.35 3.26
C GLY A 361 -14.11 -9.10 1.82
N ILE A 362 -15.08 -8.91 0.96
CA ILE A 362 -14.84 -8.38 -0.38
C ILE A 362 -15.04 -6.87 -0.39
N THR A 363 -14.34 -6.15 -1.24
CA THR A 363 -14.58 -4.71 -1.41
C THR A 363 -15.92 -4.50 -2.12
N ASN A 364 -16.55 -3.34 -1.89
CA ASN A 364 -17.84 -3.04 -2.56
C ASN A 364 -17.66 -3.02 -4.08
N GLU A 365 -16.56 -2.45 -4.54
CA GLU A 365 -16.22 -2.38 -5.96
C GLU A 365 -16.10 -3.77 -6.59
N TYR A 366 -15.44 -4.71 -5.91
CA TYR A 366 -15.32 -6.09 -6.41
C TYR A 366 -16.64 -6.85 -6.34
N ARG A 367 -17.50 -6.53 -5.38
CA ARG A 367 -18.87 -7.08 -5.32
C ARG A 367 -19.72 -6.61 -6.50
N GLU A 368 -19.67 -5.31 -6.81
CA GLU A 368 -20.36 -4.73 -7.97
C GLU A 368 -19.90 -5.40 -9.28
N LEU A 369 -18.58 -5.66 -9.42
CA LEU A 369 -18.04 -6.38 -10.57
C LEU A 369 -18.62 -7.80 -10.69
N LEU A 370 -18.64 -8.56 -9.60
CA LEU A 370 -19.20 -9.92 -9.59
C LEU A 370 -20.70 -9.94 -9.94
N GLU A 371 -21.46 -8.98 -9.43
CA GLU A 371 -22.90 -8.84 -9.73
C GLU A 371 -23.16 -8.51 -11.20
N THR A 372 -22.31 -7.65 -11.79
CA THR A 372 -22.39 -7.29 -13.22
C THR A 372 -22.03 -8.47 -14.10
N SER A 373 -20.96 -9.18 -13.78
CA SER A 373 -20.55 -10.38 -14.52
C SER A 373 -21.58 -11.49 -14.45
N HIS A 374 -22.27 -11.65 -13.31
CA HIS A 374 -23.36 -12.62 -13.17
C HIS A 374 -24.57 -12.28 -14.04
N LYS A 375 -24.92 -10.98 -14.14
CA LYS A 375 -26.01 -10.54 -15.03
C LYS A 375 -25.67 -10.80 -16.49
N MET A 376 -24.45 -10.50 -16.93
CA MET A 376 -24.00 -10.78 -18.31
C MET A 376 -24.05 -12.27 -18.67
N LEU A 377 -23.82 -13.18 -17.72
CA LEU A 377 -23.89 -14.63 -17.93
C LEU A 377 -25.32 -15.17 -17.94
N ILE A 378 -26.29 -14.44 -17.40
CA ILE A 378 -27.71 -14.81 -17.42
C ILE A 378 -28.42 -14.32 -18.69
N ASP A 379 -27.90 -13.24 -19.28
CA ASP A 379 -28.42 -12.61 -20.51
C ASP A 379 -27.80 -13.18 -21.79
N LEU A 380 -26.90 -14.19 -21.71
CA LEU A 380 -26.36 -15.01 -22.80
C LEU A 380 -27.00 -16.40 -22.82
#